data_139e987c3f5e0e21cacd32c35c880973
#
_entry.id   139e987c3f5e0e21cacd32c35c880973
#
_cell.length_a   1.000
_cell.length_b   1.000
_cell.length_c   1.000
_cell.angle_alpha   90.00
_cell.angle_beta   90.00
_cell.angle_gamma   90.00
#
_symmetry.space_group_name_H-M   'P 1'
#
loop_
_entity.id
_entity.type
_entity.pdbx_description
1 polymer ?
#
loop_
_entity_poly.entity_id
_entity_poly.type
_entity_poly.pdbx_seq_one_letter_code
_entity_poly.pdbx_strand_id
1 'polypeptide(L)'
;MSLTKAHHQVFSDANGFKNLPFNLIYHDAAFPPEQRYLIVGSRHAEVIIPNQLDLDDLKNIWCRSEAEYKTLINLLDPIARKKWQKKIGGGKKGNLFFRKWLFIEKVNFDENEISFIFNLPSYKCSPFHAKVIIEEKNTGMMYKWENEGFEDDALTLDLSGLKDPTNYIVKLYFEDQIMFLDEYEQQSDIPF
;
A
#
# COMPACT_ATOMS: atom_id res chain seq x y z
N MET A 1 -21.48 -34.38 17.09
CA MET A 1 -20.47 -33.69 16.28
C MET A 1 -19.11 -33.93 16.94
N SER A 2 -18.26 -34.71 16.33
CA SER A 2 -16.89 -34.96 16.84
C SER A 2 -16.04 -33.77 16.48
N LEU A 3 -15.54 -33.04 17.47
CA LEU A 3 -14.52 -32.00 17.28
C LEU A 3 -13.25 -32.73 16.85
N THR A 4 -12.92 -32.69 15.56
CA THR A 4 -11.62 -33.10 15.06
C THR A 4 -10.56 -32.23 15.71
N LYS A 5 -9.68 -32.82 16.51
CA LYS A 5 -8.49 -32.13 17.04
C LYS A 5 -7.71 -31.57 15.88
N ALA A 6 -7.62 -30.25 15.80
CA ALA A 6 -6.72 -29.60 14.88
C ALA A 6 -5.30 -30.04 15.25
N HIS A 7 -4.62 -30.72 14.34
CA HIS A 7 -3.22 -31.07 14.54
C HIS A 7 -2.38 -29.80 14.33
N HIS A 8 -2.07 -29.13 15.43
CA HIS A 8 -1.14 -28.01 15.40
C HIS A 8 0.28 -28.59 15.29
N GLN A 9 0.94 -28.34 14.16
CA GLN A 9 2.37 -28.60 14.02
C GLN A 9 3.11 -27.33 14.41
N VAL A 10 4.01 -27.43 15.38
CA VAL A 10 4.88 -26.35 15.82
C VAL A 10 6.29 -26.66 15.39
N PHE A 11 6.90 -25.76 14.65
CA PHE A 11 8.29 -25.84 14.22
C PHE A 11 9.09 -24.77 14.96
N SER A 12 10.26 -25.12 15.46
CA SER A 12 11.10 -24.22 16.26
C SER A 12 12.40 -23.81 15.53
N ASP A 13 12.58 -24.23 14.30
CA ASP A 13 13.79 -23.96 13.54
C ASP A 13 13.53 -23.61 12.06
N ALA A 14 14.58 -23.17 11.39
CA ALA A 14 14.52 -22.77 9.98
C ALA A 14 14.18 -23.95 9.03
N ASN A 15 14.50 -25.19 9.39
CA ASN A 15 14.19 -26.35 8.55
C ASN A 15 12.71 -26.69 8.64
N GLY A 16 12.12 -26.61 9.83
CA GLY A 16 10.69 -26.72 10.02
C GLY A 16 9.92 -25.65 9.24
N PHE A 17 10.39 -24.39 9.27
CA PHE A 17 9.80 -23.32 8.47
C PHE A 17 9.85 -23.62 6.96
N LYS A 18 10.97 -24.13 6.43
CA LYS A 18 11.10 -24.50 5.01
C LYS A 18 10.13 -25.62 4.59
N ASN A 19 9.72 -26.46 5.53
CA ASN A 19 8.81 -27.58 5.29
C ASN A 19 7.32 -27.19 5.39
N LEU A 20 7.01 -25.93 5.68
CA LEU A 20 5.64 -25.44 5.64
C LEU A 20 5.03 -25.61 4.25
N PRO A 21 3.74 -25.97 4.15
CA PRO A 21 3.06 -26.14 2.87
C PRO A 21 2.70 -24.79 2.25
N PHE A 22 3.69 -24.04 1.81
CA PHE A 22 3.51 -22.68 1.28
C PHE A 22 2.52 -22.61 0.10
N ASN A 23 2.46 -23.67 -0.71
CA ASN A 23 1.47 -23.79 -1.79
C ASN A 23 0.03 -23.84 -1.29
N LEU A 24 -0.22 -24.32 -0.08
CA LEU A 24 -1.54 -24.31 0.56
C LEU A 24 -1.78 -23.02 1.35
N ILE A 25 -0.76 -22.53 2.05
CA ILE A 25 -0.81 -21.28 2.82
C ILE A 25 -1.16 -20.09 1.91
N TYR A 26 -0.54 -20.06 0.74
CA TYR A 26 -0.70 -18.98 -0.24
C TYR A 26 -1.60 -19.33 -1.43
N HIS A 27 -2.44 -20.35 -1.29
CA HIS A 27 -3.37 -20.75 -2.33
C HIS A 27 -4.43 -19.65 -2.56
N ASP A 28 -4.51 -19.13 -3.77
CA ASP A 28 -5.40 -18.01 -4.16
C ASP A 28 -6.47 -18.41 -5.20
N ALA A 29 -6.38 -19.62 -5.76
CA ALA A 29 -7.34 -20.13 -6.73
C ALA A 29 -8.58 -20.77 -6.06
N ALA A 30 -9.62 -21.00 -6.87
CA ALA A 30 -10.75 -21.85 -6.46
C ALA A 30 -10.27 -23.28 -6.22
N PHE A 31 -10.83 -23.93 -5.23
CA PHE A 31 -10.48 -25.31 -4.84
C PHE A 31 -11.73 -26.16 -4.62
N PRO A 32 -11.66 -27.47 -4.85
CA PRO A 32 -12.77 -28.39 -4.60
C PRO A 32 -13.15 -28.42 -3.12
N PRO A 33 -14.44 -28.65 -2.81
CA PRO A 33 -14.91 -28.68 -1.41
C PRO A 33 -14.17 -29.64 -0.50
N GLU A 34 -13.72 -30.77 -1.04
CA GLU A 34 -12.95 -31.80 -0.31
C GLU A 34 -11.56 -31.35 0.14
N GLN A 35 -10.97 -30.35 -0.52
CA GLN A 35 -9.68 -29.75 -0.15
C GLN A 35 -9.81 -28.58 0.81
N ARG A 36 -11.04 -28.12 1.06
CA ARG A 36 -11.29 -26.92 1.84
C ARG A 36 -10.63 -26.94 3.21
N TYR A 37 -10.70 -28.04 3.93
CA TYR A 37 -10.15 -28.13 5.29
C TYR A 37 -8.63 -28.02 5.31
N LEU A 38 -7.94 -28.56 4.29
CA LEU A 38 -6.48 -28.47 4.17
C LEU A 38 -6.03 -27.04 3.88
N ILE A 39 -6.67 -26.40 2.91
CA ILE A 39 -6.31 -25.05 2.47
C ILE A 39 -6.65 -24.03 3.55
N VAL A 40 -7.86 -24.08 4.11
CA VAL A 40 -8.27 -23.15 5.18
C VAL A 40 -7.41 -23.36 6.43
N GLY A 41 -7.13 -24.61 6.83
CA GLY A 41 -6.26 -24.89 7.95
C GLY A 41 -4.83 -24.39 7.75
N SER A 42 -4.28 -24.56 6.54
CA SER A 42 -2.93 -24.08 6.23
C SER A 42 -2.84 -22.55 6.18
N ARG A 43 -3.91 -21.86 5.77
CA ARG A 43 -3.97 -20.37 5.77
C ARG A 43 -3.94 -19.77 7.18
N HIS A 44 -4.20 -20.55 8.20
CA HIS A 44 -4.10 -20.13 9.61
C HIS A 44 -2.69 -20.36 10.18
N ALA A 45 -1.71 -20.69 9.35
CA ALA A 45 -0.34 -20.79 9.81
C ALA A 45 0.17 -19.43 10.32
N GLU A 46 0.72 -19.44 11.53
CA GLU A 46 1.24 -18.26 12.21
C GLU A 46 2.72 -18.44 12.51
N VAL A 47 3.47 -17.37 12.40
CA VAL A 47 4.86 -17.32 12.86
C VAL A 47 4.90 -16.57 14.19
N ILE A 48 5.22 -17.28 15.25
CA ILE A 48 5.38 -16.71 16.58
C ILE A 48 6.84 -16.36 16.78
N ILE A 49 7.13 -15.07 16.99
CA ILE A 49 8.46 -14.59 17.32
C ILE A 49 8.50 -14.40 18.83
N PRO A 50 9.25 -15.22 19.58
CA PRO A 50 9.20 -15.25 21.04
C PRO A 50 9.79 -13.98 21.68
N ASN A 51 10.63 -13.27 20.96
CA ASN A 51 11.27 -12.04 21.40
C ASN A 51 10.79 -10.84 20.59
N GLN A 52 11.08 -9.64 21.05
CA GLN A 52 10.84 -8.43 20.28
C GLN A 52 11.62 -8.52 18.96
N LEU A 53 10.91 -8.27 17.84
CA LEU A 53 11.56 -8.13 16.55
C LEU A 53 12.32 -6.81 16.52
N ASP A 54 13.62 -6.86 16.31
CA ASP A 54 14.42 -5.66 16.11
C ASP A 54 14.28 -5.17 14.68
N LEU A 55 13.94 -3.89 14.52
CA LEU A 55 13.88 -3.26 13.20
C LEU A 55 15.23 -3.26 12.48
N ASP A 56 16.35 -3.38 13.21
CA ASP A 56 17.67 -3.48 12.59
C ASP A 56 17.88 -4.80 11.82
N ASP A 57 17.14 -5.85 12.19
CA ASP A 57 17.11 -7.12 11.45
C ASP A 57 16.31 -7.06 10.15
N LEU A 58 15.53 -6.00 9.94
CA LEU A 58 14.76 -5.80 8.73
C LEU A 58 15.67 -5.66 7.52
N LYS A 59 15.52 -6.55 6.55
CA LYS A 59 16.34 -6.55 5.32
C LYS A 59 15.76 -5.63 4.27
N ASN A 60 14.47 -5.77 3.97
CA ASN A 60 13.80 -5.00 2.94
C ASN A 60 12.36 -4.68 3.34
N ILE A 61 11.87 -3.56 2.86
CA ILE A 61 10.45 -3.15 2.86
C ILE A 61 10.04 -3.05 1.40
N TRP A 62 8.96 -3.74 1.00
CA TRP A 62 8.47 -3.70 -0.37
C TRP A 62 7.13 -3.00 -0.44
N CYS A 63 7.04 -1.97 -1.27
CA CYS A 63 5.79 -1.29 -1.59
C CYS A 63 5.17 -1.89 -2.87
N ARG A 64 3.84 -1.92 -2.95
CA ARG A 64 3.10 -2.48 -4.09
C ARG A 64 3.25 -1.63 -5.35
N SER A 65 3.41 -0.32 -5.16
CA SER A 65 3.52 0.65 -6.24
C SER A 65 4.57 1.71 -5.93
N GLU A 66 4.91 2.50 -6.94
CA GLU A 66 5.75 3.69 -6.77
C GLU A 66 5.05 4.75 -5.91
N ALA A 67 3.72 4.87 -6.00
CA ALA A 67 2.94 5.78 -5.17
C ALA A 67 3.05 5.43 -3.69
N GLU A 68 2.97 4.14 -3.32
CA GLU A 68 3.20 3.71 -1.94
C GLU A 68 4.63 3.95 -1.47
N TYR A 69 5.61 3.71 -2.34
CA TYR A 69 7.01 4.00 -2.05
C TYR A 69 7.23 5.48 -1.71
N LYS A 70 6.75 6.37 -2.56
CA LYS A 70 6.86 7.82 -2.36
C LYS A 70 6.15 8.25 -1.08
N THR A 71 4.94 7.76 -0.85
CA THR A 71 4.19 8.04 0.38
C THR A 71 4.98 7.63 1.61
N LEU A 72 5.51 6.41 1.64
CA LEU A 72 6.30 5.92 2.77
C LEU A 72 7.54 6.78 3.00
N ILE A 73 8.29 7.12 1.93
CA ILE A 73 9.48 7.97 2.04
C ILE A 73 9.13 9.36 2.58
N ASN A 74 8.00 9.94 2.17
CA ASN A 74 7.59 11.27 2.57
C ASN A 74 6.97 11.31 3.98
N LEU A 75 6.52 10.18 4.51
CA LEU A 75 6.09 10.04 5.91
C LEU A 75 7.26 9.91 6.89
N LEU A 76 8.43 9.48 6.41
CA LEU A 76 9.60 9.32 7.28
C LEU A 76 10.23 10.68 7.57
N ASP A 77 10.58 10.91 8.84
CA ASP A 77 11.43 12.03 9.21
C ASP A 77 12.83 11.90 8.55
N PRO A 78 13.63 12.96 8.49
CA PRO A 78 14.92 12.94 7.80
C PRO A 78 15.90 11.88 8.31
N ILE A 79 15.87 11.56 9.61
CA ILE A 79 16.76 10.57 10.24
C ILE A 79 16.32 9.17 9.82
N ALA A 80 15.03 8.87 9.96
CA ALA A 80 14.45 7.60 9.57
C ALA A 80 14.59 7.38 8.04
N ARG A 81 14.36 8.42 7.23
CA ARG A 81 14.53 8.38 5.78
C ARG A 81 15.97 7.98 5.42
N LYS A 82 16.98 8.63 6.00
CA LYS A 82 18.38 8.30 5.78
C LYS A 82 18.71 6.85 6.16
N LYS A 83 18.13 6.34 7.24
CA LYS A 83 18.33 4.96 7.72
C LYS A 83 17.68 3.94 6.78
N TRP A 84 16.44 4.19 6.34
CA TRP A 84 15.58 3.17 5.74
C TRP A 84 15.45 3.23 4.21
N GLN A 85 15.63 4.39 3.58
CA GLN A 85 15.40 4.57 2.13
C GLN A 85 16.11 3.53 1.24
N LYS A 86 17.29 3.06 1.64
CA LYS A 86 18.05 2.04 0.89
C LYS A 86 17.46 0.63 1.02
N LYS A 87 16.63 0.40 2.02
CA LYS A 87 15.96 -0.87 2.28
C LYS A 87 14.52 -0.88 1.74
N ILE A 88 13.99 0.26 1.33
CA ILE A 88 12.64 0.39 0.80
C ILE A 88 12.69 0.30 -0.71
N GLY A 89 11.88 -0.58 -1.29
CA GLY A 89 11.71 -0.74 -2.73
C GLY A 89 10.25 -0.57 -3.13
N GLY A 90 10.00 0.08 -4.28
CA GLY A 90 8.68 0.27 -4.84
C GLY A 90 8.50 -0.38 -6.21
N GLY A 91 7.25 -0.49 -6.65
CA GLY A 91 6.89 -0.87 -8.02
C GLY A 91 7.09 -2.34 -8.40
N LYS A 92 7.52 -3.20 -7.50
CA LYS A 92 7.61 -4.64 -7.81
C LYS A 92 6.26 -5.31 -7.60
N LYS A 93 5.52 -5.47 -8.69
CA LYS A 93 4.40 -6.41 -8.77
C LYS A 93 4.98 -7.82 -8.69
N GLY A 94 4.91 -8.45 -7.54
CA GLY A 94 5.36 -9.82 -7.38
C GLY A 94 4.33 -10.62 -6.60
N ASN A 95 4.55 -11.92 -6.52
CA ASN A 95 3.74 -12.84 -5.73
C ASN A 95 3.82 -12.59 -4.20
N LEU A 96 4.46 -11.51 -3.78
CA LEU A 96 4.57 -11.11 -2.38
C LEU A 96 3.25 -10.56 -1.80
N PHE A 97 2.39 -9.99 -2.67
CA PHE A 97 1.13 -9.37 -2.25
C PHE A 97 -0.06 -10.21 -2.72
N PHE A 98 -0.36 -11.25 -1.99
CA PHE A 98 -1.44 -12.20 -2.35
C PHE A 98 -2.84 -11.64 -2.13
N ARG A 99 -2.98 -10.66 -1.23
CA ARG A 99 -4.27 -10.03 -0.99
C ARG A 99 -4.42 -8.82 -1.90
N LYS A 100 -5.44 -8.86 -2.74
CA LYS A 100 -5.84 -7.74 -3.60
C LYS A 100 -6.58 -6.70 -2.77
N TRP A 101 -5.88 -6.01 -1.91
CA TRP A 101 -6.42 -4.87 -1.20
C TRP A 101 -6.32 -3.65 -2.11
N LEU A 102 -7.21 -2.66 -1.85
CA LEU A 102 -7.14 -1.38 -2.50
C LEU A 102 -5.75 -0.74 -2.28
N PHE A 103 -5.15 -0.27 -3.35
CA PHE A 103 -3.95 0.56 -3.30
C PHE A 103 -3.88 1.45 -4.54
N ILE A 104 -3.08 2.49 -4.48
CA ILE A 104 -2.84 3.37 -5.61
C ILE A 104 -1.79 2.72 -6.52
N GLU A 105 -2.21 2.36 -7.73
CA GLU A 105 -1.33 1.73 -8.70
C GLU A 105 -0.41 2.76 -9.36
N LYS A 106 -0.97 3.93 -9.70
CA LYS A 106 -0.24 4.99 -10.39
C LYS A 106 -0.80 6.36 -10.01
N VAL A 107 0.08 7.35 -9.93
CA VAL A 107 -0.27 8.77 -9.86
C VAL A 107 0.44 9.49 -10.98
N ASN A 108 -0.29 10.34 -11.70
CA ASN A 108 0.27 11.28 -12.67
C ASN A 108 0.09 12.68 -12.11
N PHE A 109 1.15 13.45 -12.21
CA PHE A 109 1.18 14.85 -11.82
C PHE A 109 1.44 15.70 -13.06
N ASP A 110 0.70 16.79 -13.22
CA ASP A 110 1.11 17.89 -14.05
C ASP A 110 0.59 19.21 -13.46
N GLU A 111 0.80 20.33 -14.15
CA GLU A 111 0.38 21.66 -13.70
C GLU A 111 -1.13 21.92 -13.84
N ASN A 112 -1.84 21.10 -14.62
CA ASN A 112 -3.25 21.26 -14.92
C ASN A 112 -4.13 20.28 -14.17
N GLU A 113 -3.61 19.05 -13.92
CA GLU A 113 -4.37 18.01 -13.28
C GLU A 113 -3.50 17.06 -12.46
N ILE A 114 -4.13 16.40 -11.51
CA ILE A 114 -3.57 15.25 -10.82
C ILE A 114 -4.52 14.07 -10.97
N SER A 115 -3.98 12.93 -11.40
CA SER A 115 -4.79 11.73 -11.55
C SER A 115 -4.24 10.55 -10.76
N PHE A 116 -5.13 9.84 -10.09
CA PHE A 116 -4.87 8.62 -9.32
C PHE A 116 -5.54 7.45 -10.01
N ILE A 117 -4.82 6.35 -10.19
CA ILE A 117 -5.35 5.08 -10.68
C ILE A 117 -5.25 4.08 -9.54
N PHE A 118 -6.39 3.48 -9.19
CA PHE A 118 -6.50 2.54 -8.09
C PHE A 118 -6.54 1.10 -8.60
N ASN A 119 -5.84 0.22 -7.90
CA ASN A 119 -6.03 -1.21 -8.06
C ASN A 119 -7.13 -1.65 -7.09
N LEU A 120 -8.34 -1.81 -7.62
CA LEU A 120 -9.47 -2.25 -6.81
C LEU A 120 -9.36 -3.73 -6.45
N PRO A 121 -9.81 -4.12 -5.24
CA PRO A 121 -9.90 -5.53 -4.90
C PRO A 121 -10.92 -6.25 -5.78
N SER A 122 -10.73 -7.56 -5.97
CA SER A 122 -11.60 -8.39 -6.83
C SER A 122 -13.03 -8.59 -6.28
N TYR A 123 -13.25 -8.22 -5.02
CA TYR A 123 -14.55 -8.27 -4.37
C TYR A 123 -15.12 -6.85 -4.23
N LYS A 124 -16.42 -6.73 -4.31
CA LYS A 124 -17.10 -5.45 -4.15
C LYS A 124 -16.78 -4.89 -2.76
N CYS A 125 -16.08 -3.76 -2.72
CA CYS A 125 -15.88 -3.00 -1.51
C CYS A 125 -17.10 -2.14 -1.23
N SER A 126 -17.30 -1.77 0.03
CA SER A 126 -18.16 -0.64 0.36
C SER A 126 -17.54 0.65 -0.18
N PRO A 127 -18.37 1.66 -0.51
CA PRO A 127 -17.86 2.98 -0.85
C PRO A 127 -16.93 3.50 0.24
N PHE A 128 -15.94 4.28 -0.16
CA PHE A 128 -14.97 4.89 0.75
C PHE A 128 -15.28 6.38 0.94
N HIS A 129 -15.04 6.88 2.14
CA HIS A 129 -14.89 8.30 2.34
C HIS A 129 -13.50 8.71 1.82
N ALA A 130 -13.48 9.39 0.67
CA ALA A 130 -12.25 9.87 0.02
C ALA A 130 -12.08 11.37 0.24
N LYS A 131 -10.85 11.78 0.57
CA LYS A 131 -10.51 13.19 0.79
C LYS A 131 -9.15 13.49 0.19
N VAL A 132 -9.07 14.56 -0.62
CA VAL A 132 -7.80 15.09 -1.12
C VAL A 132 -7.56 16.46 -0.55
N ILE A 133 -6.35 16.71 -0.10
CA ILE A 133 -5.86 18.01 0.34
C ILE A 133 -4.67 18.38 -0.53
N ILE A 134 -4.72 19.56 -1.14
CA ILE A 134 -3.62 20.14 -1.91
C ILE A 134 -3.20 21.42 -1.19
N GLU A 135 -1.90 21.53 -0.92
CA GLU A 135 -1.29 22.67 -0.24
C GLU A 135 -0.24 23.30 -1.16
N GLU A 136 -0.49 24.54 -1.62
CA GLU A 136 0.48 25.31 -2.39
C GLU A 136 1.64 25.74 -1.48
N LYS A 137 2.87 25.33 -1.78
CA LYS A 137 4.04 25.61 -0.93
C LYS A 137 4.41 27.08 -0.87
N ASN A 138 4.21 27.80 -1.98
CA ASN A 138 4.60 29.20 -2.07
C ASN A 138 3.58 30.16 -1.45
N THR A 139 2.29 29.82 -1.50
CA THR A 139 1.20 30.69 -0.99
C THR A 139 0.67 30.21 0.36
N GLY A 140 0.88 28.94 0.72
CA GLY A 140 0.30 28.32 1.89
C GLY A 140 -1.21 28.09 1.78
N MET A 141 -1.80 28.25 0.59
CA MET A 141 -3.22 28.02 0.39
C MET A 141 -3.52 26.53 0.36
N MET A 142 -4.63 26.15 0.98
CA MET A 142 -5.10 24.76 1.01
C MET A 142 -6.42 24.62 0.26
N TYR A 143 -6.49 23.59 -0.57
CA TYR A 143 -7.68 23.20 -1.33
C TYR A 143 -8.09 21.82 -0.87
N LYS A 144 -9.39 21.61 -0.74
CA LYS A 144 -9.96 20.34 -0.29
C LYS A 144 -11.00 19.85 -1.28
N TRP A 145 -10.89 18.59 -1.65
CA TRP A 145 -11.93 17.82 -2.31
C TRP A 145 -12.33 16.64 -1.41
N GLU A 146 -13.61 16.27 -1.41
CA GLU A 146 -14.15 15.24 -0.53
C GLU A 146 -15.33 14.52 -1.19
N ASN A 147 -15.42 13.21 -1.03
CA ASN A 147 -16.52 12.37 -1.50
C ASN A 147 -16.77 11.24 -0.50
N GLU A 148 -17.99 11.22 0.08
CA GLU A 148 -18.41 10.23 1.08
C GLU A 148 -18.71 8.83 0.48
N GLY A 149 -18.86 8.73 -0.81
CA GLY A 149 -19.29 7.51 -1.49
C GLY A 149 -18.41 7.16 -2.70
N PHE A 150 -17.09 7.26 -2.54
CA PHE A 150 -16.16 7.01 -3.64
C PHE A 150 -16.04 5.50 -3.94
N GLU A 151 -16.29 5.11 -5.19
CA GLU A 151 -16.24 3.71 -5.66
C GLU A 151 -15.43 3.53 -6.97
N ASP A 152 -14.91 4.64 -7.52
CA ASP A 152 -14.28 4.63 -8.85
C ASP A 152 -12.86 4.03 -8.80
N ASP A 153 -12.40 3.50 -9.93
CA ASP A 153 -11.04 2.98 -10.12
C ASP A 153 -10.03 4.07 -10.51
N ALA A 154 -10.50 5.31 -10.70
CA ALA A 154 -9.66 6.47 -10.94
C ALA A 154 -10.29 7.73 -10.33
N LEU A 155 -9.42 8.69 -9.99
CA LEU A 155 -9.79 10.02 -9.55
C LEU A 155 -8.91 11.03 -10.28
N THR A 156 -9.52 11.98 -10.98
CA THR A 156 -8.81 13.11 -11.60
C THR A 156 -9.32 14.41 -11.00
N LEU A 157 -8.40 15.27 -10.61
CA LEU A 157 -8.67 16.59 -10.05
C LEU A 157 -8.09 17.66 -10.98
N ASP A 158 -8.92 18.60 -11.41
CA ASP A 158 -8.52 19.81 -12.12
C ASP A 158 -7.85 20.77 -11.16
N LEU A 159 -6.66 21.23 -11.49
CA LEU A 159 -5.84 22.15 -10.70
C LEU A 159 -5.96 23.60 -11.16
N SER A 160 -6.83 23.91 -12.11
CA SER A 160 -7.04 25.28 -12.62
C SER A 160 -7.45 26.29 -11.52
N GLY A 161 -7.96 25.80 -10.40
CA GLY A 161 -8.29 26.61 -9.22
C GLY A 161 -7.11 26.99 -8.34
N LEU A 162 -5.93 26.40 -8.53
CA LEU A 162 -4.73 26.74 -7.80
C LEU A 162 -4.18 28.08 -8.27
N LYS A 163 -3.61 28.88 -7.35
CA LYS A 163 -2.91 30.10 -7.69
C LYS A 163 -1.48 29.84 -8.17
N ASP A 164 -0.87 28.80 -7.64
CA ASP A 164 0.45 28.35 -8.00
C ASP A 164 0.48 26.82 -8.19
N PRO A 165 0.15 26.34 -9.40
CA PRO A 165 0.17 24.91 -9.68
C PRO A 165 1.58 24.34 -9.92
N THR A 166 2.62 25.18 -9.79
CA THR A 166 4.00 24.76 -10.07
C THR A 166 4.69 24.10 -8.89
N ASN A 167 4.20 24.32 -7.66
CA ASN A 167 4.81 23.78 -6.45
C ASN A 167 3.77 23.54 -5.36
N TYR A 168 3.37 22.28 -5.19
CA TYR A 168 2.35 21.89 -4.22
C TYR A 168 2.60 20.52 -3.60
N ILE A 169 2.01 20.31 -2.42
CA ILE A 169 1.95 19.01 -1.74
C ILE A 169 0.54 18.48 -1.90
N VAL A 170 0.42 17.19 -2.22
CA VAL A 170 -0.86 16.48 -2.29
C VAL A 170 -0.94 15.35 -1.28
N LYS A 171 -2.08 15.27 -0.61
CA LYS A 171 -2.43 14.22 0.37
C LYS A 171 -3.78 13.61 -0.02
N LEU A 172 -3.82 12.31 -0.25
CA LEU A 172 -5.06 11.57 -0.44
C LEU A 172 -5.32 10.67 0.77
N TYR A 173 -6.54 10.68 1.25
CA TYR A 173 -7.00 9.87 2.37
C TYR A 173 -8.20 9.02 1.95
N PHE A 174 -8.25 7.78 2.45
CA PHE A 174 -9.45 6.96 2.50
C PHE A 174 -9.73 6.58 3.94
N GLU A 175 -10.98 6.78 4.41
CA GLU A 175 -11.38 6.53 5.80
C GLU A 175 -10.39 7.17 6.80
N ASP A 176 -10.00 8.43 6.55
CA ASP A 176 -8.99 9.17 7.31
C ASP A 176 -7.57 8.55 7.35
N GLN A 177 -7.33 7.45 6.65
CA GLN A 177 -6.01 6.87 6.50
C GLN A 177 -5.30 7.47 5.29
N ILE A 178 -4.05 7.88 5.48
CA ILE A 178 -3.27 8.43 4.37
C ILE A 178 -2.92 7.33 3.37
N MET A 179 -3.34 7.53 2.13
CA MET A 179 -3.09 6.62 1.01
C MET A 179 -1.98 7.14 0.10
N PHE A 180 -1.82 8.47 0.06
CA PHE A 180 -0.81 9.11 -0.76
C PHE A 180 -0.33 10.41 -0.13
N LEU A 181 0.98 10.62 -0.22
CA LEU A 181 1.67 11.86 0.14
C LEU A 181 2.86 12.03 -0.79
N ASP A 182 2.81 13.06 -1.61
CA ASP A 182 3.95 13.46 -2.44
C ASP A 182 3.90 14.97 -2.70
N GLU A 183 4.97 15.49 -3.27
CA GLU A 183 5.07 16.87 -3.71
C GLU A 183 5.33 16.93 -5.22
N TYR A 184 4.75 17.95 -5.84
CA TYR A 184 5.02 18.36 -7.21
C TYR A 184 5.83 19.64 -7.19
N GLU A 185 6.91 19.65 -7.94
CA GLU A 185 7.71 20.83 -8.23
C GLU A 185 8.03 20.82 -9.72
N GLN A 186 7.51 21.82 -10.44
CA GLN A 186 7.79 21.98 -11.85
C GLN A 186 9.29 22.25 -12.02
N GLN A 187 9.96 21.38 -12.74
CA GLN A 187 11.37 21.62 -13.07
C GLN A 187 11.43 22.83 -14.03
N SER A 188 12.06 23.90 -13.58
CA SER A 188 12.37 25.00 -14.47
C SER A 188 13.33 24.48 -15.54
N ASP A 189 12.90 24.52 -16.80
CA ASP A 189 13.80 24.33 -17.93
C ASP A 189 14.89 25.41 -17.85
N ILE A 190 16.00 25.10 -17.20
CA ILE A 190 17.20 25.91 -17.28
C ILE A 190 17.81 25.55 -18.63
N PRO A 191 17.77 26.43 -19.63
CA PRO A 191 18.44 26.19 -20.89
C PRO A 191 19.95 26.17 -20.59
N PHE A 192 20.60 25.06 -20.87
CA PHE A 192 22.05 24.93 -20.86
C PHE A 192 22.67 25.71 -22.03
#